data_6ca9ed934ebe2c6f1aa8e5d600cdef94
#
_entry.id   6ca9ed934ebe2c6f1aa8e5d600cdef94
#
_cell.length_a   1.000
_cell.length_b   1.000
_cell.length_c   1.000
_cell.angle_alpha   90.00
_cell.angle_beta   90.00
_cell.angle_gamma   90.00
#
_symmetry.space_group_name_H-M   'P 1'
#
loop_
_entity.id
_entity.type
_entity.pdbx_description
1 polymer ?
#
loop_
_entity_poly.entity_id
_entity_poly.type
_entity_poly.pdbx_seq_one_letter_code
_entity_poly.pdbx_strand_id
1 'polypeptide(L)'
;MAAIKKTKLVEHLDTLEPMLTRLKLTAIRDQLDTLLDQAGRAELNLREALTMLCTAEVARKDERRIQMGMSIAKFPYVRTLEGFEYDAQPSVDPKQIRELATSRWVANGDSVLLLGPPGVGKTHLAVALGREAIVRGYSTLFVPATSLVTQLARAHAEGRLEEKLLHFTKPKLLVVDELGYLPFEANAAHLFFQLVSRRYERGSMLVTSNRSVAEWGGVFGDAVVATAILDRLL
;
A
#
# COMPACT_ATOMS: atom_id res chain seq x y z
N MET A 1 41.14 -33.98 -23.34
CA MET A 1 39.98 -33.93 -22.43
C MET A 1 39.47 -32.52 -22.09
N ALA A 2 40.29 -31.47 -22.01
CA ALA A 2 39.88 -30.08 -21.74
C ALA A 2 39.07 -29.41 -22.86
N ALA A 3 39.36 -29.68 -24.15
CA ALA A 3 38.67 -29.11 -25.32
C ALA A 3 37.23 -29.59 -25.44
N ILE A 4 36.92 -30.87 -25.15
CA ILE A 4 35.59 -31.44 -25.21
C ILE A 4 34.69 -30.87 -24.14
N LYS A 5 35.22 -30.53 -22.93
CA LYS A 5 34.45 -29.86 -21.86
C LYS A 5 34.08 -28.41 -22.23
N LYS A 6 34.96 -27.70 -22.96
CA LYS A 6 34.70 -26.31 -23.38
C LYS A 6 33.63 -26.24 -24.47
N THR A 7 33.61 -27.16 -25.43
CA THR A 7 32.60 -27.20 -26.52
C THR A 7 31.19 -27.51 -25.96
N LYS A 8 31.05 -28.44 -25.00
CA LYS A 8 29.75 -28.69 -24.34
C LYS A 8 29.26 -27.52 -23.47
N LEU A 9 30.15 -26.70 -22.90
CA LEU A 9 29.78 -25.48 -22.18
C LEU A 9 29.27 -24.38 -23.14
N VAL A 10 29.83 -24.27 -24.33
CA VAL A 10 29.40 -23.27 -25.33
C VAL A 10 28.02 -23.59 -25.89
N GLU A 11 27.69 -24.87 -26.12
CA GLU A 11 26.34 -25.29 -26.55
C GLU A 11 25.26 -24.99 -25.45
N HIS A 12 25.66 -24.84 -24.18
CA HIS A 12 24.76 -24.43 -23.11
C HIS A 12 24.56 -22.91 -22.98
N LEU A 13 25.43 -22.09 -23.56
CA LEU A 13 25.27 -20.62 -23.54
C LEU A 13 24.09 -20.16 -24.38
N ASP A 14 23.81 -20.82 -25.53
CA ASP A 14 22.63 -20.55 -26.36
C ASP A 14 21.29 -20.88 -25.68
N THR A 15 21.31 -21.63 -24.58
CA THR A 15 20.13 -21.99 -23.81
C THR A 15 19.85 -21.09 -22.61
N LEU A 16 20.77 -20.14 -22.28
CA LEU A 16 20.67 -19.31 -21.08
C LEU A 16 19.48 -18.34 -21.14
N GLU A 17 19.29 -17.63 -22.25
CA GLU A 17 18.15 -16.71 -22.40
C GLU A 17 16.78 -17.38 -22.27
N PRO A 18 16.52 -18.55 -22.90
CA PRO A 18 15.31 -19.32 -22.68
C PRO A 18 15.13 -19.73 -21.21
N MET A 19 16.20 -20.10 -20.50
CA MET A 19 16.16 -20.45 -19.08
C MET A 19 15.79 -19.24 -18.21
N LEU A 20 16.42 -18.08 -18.43
CA LEU A 20 16.11 -16.83 -17.75
C LEU A 20 14.65 -16.41 -17.99
N THR A 21 14.16 -16.56 -19.21
CA THR A 21 12.76 -16.31 -19.56
C THR A 21 11.81 -17.22 -18.81
N ARG A 22 12.08 -18.54 -18.77
CA ARG A 22 11.29 -19.53 -18.04
C ARG A 22 11.27 -19.26 -16.53
N LEU A 23 12.39 -18.82 -15.97
CA LEU A 23 12.52 -18.45 -14.56
C LEU A 23 11.97 -17.04 -14.27
N LYS A 24 11.51 -16.30 -15.28
CA LYS A 24 11.03 -14.91 -15.17
C LYS A 24 12.09 -13.95 -14.61
N LEU A 25 13.37 -14.18 -14.95
CA LEU A 25 14.50 -13.33 -14.56
C LEU A 25 14.75 -12.31 -15.68
N THR A 26 13.79 -11.41 -15.86
CA THR A 26 13.73 -10.51 -17.02
C THR A 26 14.77 -9.39 -16.95
N ALA A 27 15.15 -8.91 -15.77
CA ALA A 27 16.19 -7.89 -15.65
C ALA A 27 17.57 -8.46 -16.01
N ILE A 28 17.86 -9.67 -15.52
CA ILE A 28 19.11 -10.37 -15.87
C ILE A 28 19.15 -10.63 -17.37
N ARG A 29 18.08 -11.17 -17.97
CA ARG A 29 18.01 -11.46 -19.39
C ARG A 29 18.24 -10.22 -20.24
N ASP A 30 17.51 -9.13 -19.96
CA ASP A 30 17.49 -7.92 -20.79
C ASP A 30 18.81 -7.12 -20.69
N GLN A 31 19.62 -7.36 -19.65
CA GLN A 31 20.88 -6.66 -19.37
C GLN A 31 22.08 -7.61 -19.26
N LEU A 32 21.94 -8.86 -19.69
CA LEU A 32 22.92 -9.93 -19.44
C LEU A 32 24.33 -9.54 -19.82
N ASP A 33 24.54 -9.13 -21.08
CA ASP A 33 25.87 -8.78 -21.59
C ASP A 33 26.47 -7.59 -20.84
N THR A 34 25.67 -6.57 -20.56
CA THR A 34 26.11 -5.38 -19.80
C THR A 34 26.54 -5.75 -18.39
N LEU A 35 25.77 -6.60 -17.69
CA LEU A 35 26.08 -7.04 -16.34
C LEU A 35 27.31 -7.96 -16.29
N LEU A 36 27.48 -8.83 -17.29
CA LEU A 36 28.67 -9.69 -17.40
C LEU A 36 29.93 -8.87 -17.70
N ASP A 37 29.85 -7.88 -18.59
CA ASP A 37 30.95 -6.96 -18.86
C ASP A 37 31.35 -6.14 -17.63
N GLN A 38 30.37 -5.66 -16.85
CA GLN A 38 30.62 -4.96 -15.59
C GLN A 38 31.32 -5.86 -14.56
N ALA A 39 30.84 -7.11 -14.42
CA ALA A 39 31.46 -8.08 -13.53
C ALA A 39 32.90 -8.40 -13.93
N GLY A 40 33.15 -8.53 -15.24
CA GLY A 40 34.50 -8.77 -15.77
C GLY A 40 35.46 -7.59 -15.54
N ARG A 41 35.00 -6.34 -15.79
CA ARG A 41 35.81 -5.13 -15.56
C ARG A 41 36.12 -4.89 -14.07
N ALA A 42 35.21 -5.28 -13.17
CA ALA A 42 35.39 -5.16 -11.75
C ALA A 42 36.10 -6.38 -11.13
N GLU A 43 36.56 -7.34 -11.94
CA GLU A 43 37.23 -8.58 -11.52
C GLU A 43 36.46 -9.33 -10.42
N LEU A 44 35.13 -9.33 -10.49
CA LEU A 44 34.27 -9.94 -9.47
C LEU A 44 34.46 -11.47 -9.46
N ASN A 45 34.51 -12.05 -8.28
CA ASN A 45 34.39 -13.48 -8.15
C ASN A 45 32.97 -13.98 -8.46
N LEU A 46 32.78 -15.28 -8.65
CA LEU A 46 31.50 -15.86 -9.06
C LEU A 46 30.35 -15.50 -8.13
N ARG A 47 30.60 -15.46 -6.80
CA ARG A 47 29.57 -15.10 -5.80
C ARG A 47 29.15 -13.64 -5.94
N GLU A 48 30.12 -12.75 -6.11
CA GLU A 48 29.89 -11.31 -6.29
C GLU A 48 29.13 -11.02 -7.57
N ALA A 49 29.55 -11.66 -8.68
CA ALA A 49 28.85 -11.54 -9.97
C ALA A 49 27.39 -12.03 -9.86
N LEU A 50 27.15 -13.19 -9.23
CA LEU A 50 25.79 -13.70 -9.00
C LEU A 50 24.98 -12.76 -8.11
N THR A 51 25.59 -12.20 -7.06
CA THR A 51 24.93 -11.22 -6.19
C THR A 51 24.52 -9.98 -6.99
N MET A 52 25.39 -9.46 -7.86
CA MET A 52 25.09 -8.31 -8.71
C MET A 52 23.90 -8.60 -9.65
N LEU A 53 23.90 -9.76 -10.33
CA LEU A 53 22.79 -10.19 -11.19
C LEU A 53 21.46 -10.30 -10.41
N CYS A 54 21.48 -10.96 -9.26
CA CYS A 54 20.30 -11.11 -8.41
C CYS A 54 19.79 -9.75 -7.88
N THR A 55 20.69 -8.84 -7.53
CA THR A 55 20.33 -7.48 -7.07
C THR A 55 19.58 -6.72 -8.16
N ALA A 56 20.05 -6.77 -9.40
CA ALA A 56 19.37 -6.14 -10.54
C ALA A 56 17.95 -6.72 -10.75
N GLU A 57 17.78 -8.03 -10.62
CA GLU A 57 16.48 -8.68 -10.78
C GLU A 57 15.52 -8.32 -9.64
N VAL A 58 16.00 -8.33 -8.39
CA VAL A 58 15.21 -7.96 -7.21
C VAL A 58 14.75 -6.52 -7.32
N ALA A 59 15.66 -5.58 -7.64
CA ALA A 59 15.34 -4.16 -7.81
C ALA A 59 14.22 -3.95 -8.85
N ARG A 60 14.30 -4.62 -10.01
CA ARG A 60 13.28 -4.51 -11.05
C ARG A 60 11.93 -5.12 -10.64
N LYS A 61 11.95 -6.23 -9.92
CA LYS A 61 10.72 -6.83 -9.38
C LYS A 61 10.06 -5.94 -8.33
N ASP A 62 10.85 -5.34 -7.46
CA ASP A 62 10.34 -4.39 -6.46
C ASP A 62 9.78 -3.14 -7.10
N GLU A 63 10.45 -2.57 -8.09
CA GLU A 63 9.94 -1.42 -8.85
C GLU A 63 8.58 -1.73 -9.48
N ARG A 64 8.47 -2.86 -10.19
CA ARG A 64 7.20 -3.28 -10.80
C ARG A 64 6.10 -3.52 -9.76
N ARG A 65 6.44 -4.12 -8.62
CA ARG A 65 5.52 -4.34 -7.51
C ARG A 65 4.99 -3.01 -6.96
N ILE A 66 5.89 -2.04 -6.75
CA ILE A 66 5.54 -0.70 -6.25
C ILE A 66 4.66 0.02 -7.28
N GLN A 67 5.04 0.06 -8.55
CA GLN A 67 4.24 0.69 -9.61
C GLN A 67 2.84 0.09 -9.70
N MET A 68 2.72 -1.24 -9.67
CA MET A 68 1.43 -1.93 -9.65
C MET A 68 0.63 -1.59 -8.39
N GLY A 69 1.26 -1.60 -7.22
CA GLY A 69 0.63 -1.21 -5.95
C GLY A 69 0.08 0.22 -5.99
N MET A 70 0.86 1.17 -6.52
CA MET A 70 0.42 2.57 -6.69
C MET A 70 -0.79 2.69 -7.63
N SER A 71 -0.80 1.94 -8.74
CA SER A 71 -1.93 1.93 -9.68
C SER A 71 -3.21 1.34 -9.05
N ILE A 72 -3.09 0.28 -8.27
CA ILE A 72 -4.22 -0.39 -7.60
C ILE A 72 -4.77 0.45 -6.45
N ALA A 73 -3.93 1.21 -5.76
CA ALA A 73 -4.29 1.98 -4.57
C ALA A 73 -5.30 3.10 -4.87
N LYS A 74 -5.39 3.59 -6.10
CA LYS A 74 -6.34 4.64 -6.55
C LYS A 74 -6.20 5.96 -5.79
N PHE A 75 -4.97 6.36 -5.48
CA PHE A 75 -4.74 7.68 -4.89
C PHE A 75 -5.21 8.79 -5.84
N PRO A 76 -5.85 9.85 -5.32
CA PRO A 76 -6.37 10.94 -6.17
C PRO A 76 -5.26 11.76 -6.83
N TYR A 77 -4.09 11.82 -6.20
CA TYR A 77 -2.89 12.52 -6.66
C TYR A 77 -1.63 11.96 -5.99
N VAL A 78 -0.47 12.35 -6.48
CA VAL A 78 0.81 11.97 -5.87
C VAL A 78 1.14 12.97 -4.75
N ARG A 79 1.38 12.46 -3.53
CA ARG A 79 1.90 13.20 -2.39
C ARG A 79 2.97 12.34 -1.71
N THR A 80 4.04 12.99 -1.23
CA THR A 80 5.14 12.35 -0.50
C THR A 80 5.32 13.01 0.85
N LEU A 81 6.03 12.36 1.77
CA LEU A 81 6.31 12.92 3.09
C LEU A 81 7.29 14.08 3.02
N GLU A 82 8.23 14.04 2.05
CA GLU A 82 9.19 15.10 1.81
C GLU A 82 8.52 16.40 1.31
N GLY A 83 7.39 16.25 0.61
CA GLY A 83 6.61 17.39 0.14
C GLY A 83 5.61 17.94 1.15
N PHE A 84 5.63 17.47 2.40
CA PHE A 84 4.77 18.00 3.45
C PHE A 84 5.45 19.17 4.19
N GLU A 85 4.79 20.30 4.23
CA GLU A 85 5.29 21.54 4.87
C GLU A 85 5.00 21.53 6.37
N TYR A 86 5.89 20.96 7.17
CA TYR A 86 5.73 20.87 8.64
C TYR A 86 5.69 22.24 9.31
N ASP A 87 6.42 23.23 8.80
CA ASP A 87 6.44 24.59 9.34
C ASP A 87 5.07 25.27 9.23
N ALA A 88 4.29 24.92 8.21
CA ALA A 88 2.91 25.39 8.05
C ALA A 88 1.91 24.67 8.98
N GLN A 89 2.30 23.55 9.58
CA GLN A 89 1.46 22.72 10.46
C GLN A 89 2.22 22.30 11.74
N PRO A 90 2.48 23.23 12.67
CA PRO A 90 3.25 22.94 13.89
C PRO A 90 2.61 21.90 14.83
N SER A 91 1.33 21.63 14.66
CA SER A 91 0.61 20.59 15.43
C SER A 91 0.95 19.15 15.00
N VAL A 92 1.62 18.98 13.86
CA VAL A 92 2.04 17.68 13.34
C VAL A 92 3.49 17.42 13.76
N ASP A 93 3.71 16.44 14.64
CA ASP A 93 5.06 16.05 15.04
C ASP A 93 5.74 15.24 13.92
N PRO A 94 6.84 15.75 13.33
CA PRO A 94 7.59 15.04 12.31
C PRO A 94 8.15 13.69 12.76
N LYS A 95 8.40 13.51 14.09
CA LYS A 95 8.89 12.23 14.63
C LYS A 95 7.78 11.17 14.57
N GLN A 96 6.58 11.54 14.96
CA GLN A 96 5.41 10.66 14.88
C GLN A 96 5.13 10.24 13.43
N ILE A 97 5.18 11.19 12.48
CA ILE A 97 4.98 10.86 11.06
C ILE A 97 6.07 9.92 10.53
N ARG A 98 7.35 10.12 10.92
CA ARG A 98 8.45 9.21 10.56
C ARG A 98 8.24 7.80 11.14
N GLU A 99 7.71 7.70 12.36
CA GLU A 99 7.37 6.41 12.95
C GLU A 99 6.24 5.73 12.16
N LEU A 100 5.16 6.44 11.86
CA LEU A 100 4.06 5.92 11.03
C LEU A 100 4.55 5.49 9.63
N ALA A 101 5.52 6.20 9.05
CA ALA A 101 6.13 5.84 7.78
C ALA A 101 6.87 4.50 7.80
N THR A 102 7.25 3.98 8.99
CA THR A 102 7.79 2.61 9.10
C THR A 102 6.76 1.54 8.77
N SER A 103 5.48 1.86 8.76
CA SER A 103 4.35 0.98 8.50
C SER A 103 4.25 -0.23 9.45
N ARG A 104 4.87 -0.18 10.64
CA ARG A 104 4.76 -1.24 11.67
C ARG A 104 3.32 -1.42 12.12
N TRP A 105 2.58 -0.32 12.27
CA TRP A 105 1.16 -0.33 12.60
C TRP A 105 0.32 -1.10 11.55
N VAL A 106 0.72 -1.07 10.27
CA VAL A 106 0.06 -1.87 9.22
C VAL A 106 0.34 -3.36 9.40
N ALA A 107 1.56 -3.72 9.83
CA ALA A 107 1.90 -5.11 10.13
C ALA A 107 1.07 -5.65 11.30
N ASN A 108 0.87 -4.83 12.33
CA ASN A 108 0.14 -5.19 13.55
C ASN A 108 -1.39 -5.26 13.33
N GLY A 109 -1.91 -4.58 12.31
CA GLY A 109 -3.35 -4.41 12.11
C GLY A 109 -3.96 -3.21 12.85
N ASP A 110 -3.10 -2.32 13.40
CA ASP A 110 -3.53 -1.11 14.09
C ASP A 110 -4.13 -0.10 13.11
N SER A 111 -4.95 0.84 13.61
CA SER A 111 -5.51 1.91 12.80
C SER A 111 -4.95 3.28 13.18
N VAL A 112 -5.03 4.23 12.25
CA VAL A 112 -4.57 5.61 12.43
C VAL A 112 -5.69 6.58 12.10
N LEU A 113 -5.97 7.53 12.99
CA LEU A 113 -6.91 8.61 12.77
C LEU A 113 -6.17 9.93 12.59
N LEU A 114 -6.35 10.59 11.45
CA LEU A 114 -5.87 11.95 11.18
C LEU A 114 -7.05 12.93 11.31
N LEU A 115 -7.11 13.60 12.45
CA LEU A 115 -8.21 14.49 12.80
C LEU A 115 -7.76 15.95 12.76
N GLY A 116 -8.62 16.86 12.31
CA GLY A 116 -8.32 18.29 12.31
C GLY A 116 -9.13 19.06 11.28
N PRO A 117 -9.08 20.41 11.29
CA PRO A 117 -9.86 21.25 10.39
C PRO A 117 -9.51 21.03 8.92
N PRO A 118 -10.35 21.48 7.97
CA PRO A 118 -10.03 21.47 6.55
C PRO A 118 -8.71 22.21 6.24
N GLY A 119 -7.99 21.79 5.21
CA GLY A 119 -6.79 22.47 4.71
C GLY A 119 -5.47 22.16 5.44
N VAL A 120 -5.47 21.45 6.57
CA VAL A 120 -4.25 21.13 7.35
C VAL A 120 -3.39 19.99 6.79
N GLY A 121 -3.71 19.45 5.62
CA GLY A 121 -2.89 18.44 4.97
C GLY A 121 -3.17 16.98 5.37
N LYS A 122 -4.31 16.66 6.01
CA LYS A 122 -4.67 15.28 6.38
C LYS A 122 -4.63 14.30 5.21
N THR A 123 -5.29 14.64 4.10
CA THR A 123 -5.29 13.84 2.88
C THR A 123 -3.88 13.72 2.28
N HIS A 124 -3.06 14.78 2.35
CA HIS A 124 -1.64 14.71 1.95
C HIS A 124 -0.90 13.62 2.74
N LEU A 125 -0.98 13.68 4.07
CA LEU A 125 -0.34 12.69 4.94
C LEU A 125 -0.92 11.28 4.72
N ALA A 126 -2.24 11.15 4.56
CA ALA A 126 -2.87 9.86 4.31
C ALA A 126 -2.39 9.22 3.00
N VAL A 127 -2.28 9.99 1.92
CA VAL A 127 -1.72 9.53 0.64
C VAL A 127 -0.25 9.18 0.79
N ALA A 128 0.55 10.05 1.44
CA ALA A 128 1.98 9.83 1.61
C ALA A 128 2.27 8.57 2.45
N LEU A 129 1.60 8.38 3.58
CA LEU A 129 1.72 7.18 4.42
C LEU A 129 1.23 5.91 3.70
N GLY A 130 0.16 6.02 2.91
CA GLY A 130 -0.32 4.91 2.06
C GLY A 130 0.70 4.51 1.00
N ARG A 131 1.43 5.46 0.43
CA ARG A 131 2.54 5.21 -0.52
C ARG A 131 3.71 4.53 0.17
N GLU A 132 4.11 4.99 1.37
CA GLU A 132 5.13 4.34 2.19
C GLU A 132 4.77 2.88 2.50
N ALA A 133 3.52 2.60 2.81
CA ALA A 133 3.05 1.23 3.03
C ALA A 133 3.23 0.36 1.78
N ILE A 134 2.95 0.88 0.56
CA ILE A 134 3.18 0.15 -0.70
C ILE A 134 4.67 -0.11 -0.92
N VAL A 135 5.53 0.87 -0.71
CA VAL A 135 6.99 0.70 -0.83
C VAL A 135 7.46 -0.43 0.08
N ARG A 136 6.91 -0.54 1.29
CA ARG A 136 7.21 -1.60 2.26
C ARG A 136 6.50 -2.94 1.98
N GLY A 137 5.72 -3.04 0.91
CA GLY A 137 5.12 -4.30 0.45
C GLY A 137 3.67 -4.52 0.87
N TYR A 138 3.03 -3.56 1.55
CA TYR A 138 1.63 -3.70 1.95
C TYR A 138 0.68 -3.28 0.82
N SER A 139 -0.30 -4.12 0.53
CA SER A 139 -1.37 -3.76 -0.39
C SER A 139 -2.25 -2.67 0.22
N THR A 140 -2.45 -1.58 -0.52
CA THR A 140 -3.17 -0.39 -0.05
C THR A 140 -4.31 -0.06 -1.02
N LEU A 141 -5.44 0.39 -0.48
CA LEU A 141 -6.55 0.92 -1.24
C LEU A 141 -7.00 2.25 -0.61
N PHE A 142 -7.13 3.28 -1.44
CA PHE A 142 -7.65 4.59 -1.06
C PHE A 142 -9.11 4.71 -1.54
N VAL A 143 -9.97 5.27 -0.68
CA VAL A 143 -11.36 5.53 -1.03
C VAL A 143 -11.90 6.72 -0.23
N PRO A 144 -12.57 7.71 -0.86
CA PRO A 144 -13.33 8.71 -0.12
C PRO A 144 -14.47 8.05 0.67
N ALA A 145 -14.74 8.52 1.90
CA ALA A 145 -15.77 7.94 2.77
C ALA A 145 -17.16 7.92 2.13
N THR A 146 -17.51 9.00 1.42
CA THR A 146 -18.79 9.10 0.68
C THR A 146 -18.90 8.04 -0.41
N SER A 147 -17.82 7.84 -1.19
CA SER A 147 -17.78 6.81 -2.22
C SER A 147 -17.85 5.40 -1.65
N LEU A 148 -17.15 5.15 -0.54
CA LEU A 148 -17.17 3.88 0.17
C LEU A 148 -18.59 3.51 0.58
N VAL A 149 -19.27 4.42 1.26
CA VAL A 149 -20.63 4.22 1.77
C VAL A 149 -21.63 4.01 0.64
N THR A 150 -21.56 4.83 -0.41
CA THR A 150 -22.42 4.67 -1.60
C THR A 150 -22.21 3.29 -2.26
N GLN A 151 -20.96 2.82 -2.37
CA GLN A 151 -20.67 1.50 -2.94
C GLN A 151 -21.20 0.36 -2.06
N LEU A 152 -21.12 0.48 -0.73
CA LEU A 152 -21.66 -0.51 0.21
C LEU A 152 -23.20 -0.54 0.15
N ALA A 153 -23.85 0.62 0.19
CA ALA A 153 -25.31 0.74 0.11
C ALA A 153 -25.85 0.16 -1.21
N ARG A 154 -25.22 0.48 -2.33
CA ARG A 154 -25.57 -0.08 -3.62
C ARG A 154 -25.41 -1.61 -3.64
N ALA A 155 -24.27 -2.12 -3.18
CA ALA A 155 -24.01 -3.55 -3.13
C ALA A 155 -25.01 -4.29 -2.21
N HIS A 156 -25.43 -3.65 -1.12
CA HIS A 156 -26.47 -4.17 -0.24
C HIS A 156 -27.83 -4.28 -0.96
N ALA A 157 -28.25 -3.23 -1.64
CA ALA A 157 -29.49 -3.23 -2.41
C ALA A 157 -29.51 -4.27 -3.56
N GLU A 158 -28.33 -4.54 -4.14
CA GLU A 158 -28.14 -5.53 -5.22
C GLU A 158 -27.89 -6.97 -4.70
N GLY A 159 -27.91 -7.22 -3.38
CA GLY A 159 -27.64 -8.53 -2.80
C GLY A 159 -26.17 -9.00 -2.92
N ARG A 160 -25.22 -8.07 -3.19
CA ARG A 160 -23.77 -8.36 -3.39
C ARG A 160 -22.88 -7.75 -2.29
N LEU A 161 -23.45 -7.51 -1.11
CA LEU A 161 -22.73 -6.85 -0.01
C LEU A 161 -21.47 -7.65 0.40
N GLU A 162 -21.56 -8.97 0.46
CA GLU A 162 -20.42 -9.83 0.85
C GLU A 162 -19.22 -9.67 -0.08
N GLU A 163 -19.45 -9.65 -1.38
CA GLU A 163 -18.40 -9.43 -2.38
C GLU A 163 -17.75 -8.06 -2.20
N LYS A 164 -18.56 -7.03 -1.96
CA LYS A 164 -18.07 -5.66 -1.77
C LYS A 164 -17.30 -5.49 -0.46
N LEU A 165 -17.76 -6.09 0.62
CA LEU A 165 -17.03 -6.12 1.88
C LEU A 165 -15.68 -6.83 1.73
N LEU A 166 -15.65 -7.97 1.02
CA LEU A 166 -14.41 -8.67 0.72
C LEU A 166 -13.43 -7.80 -0.09
N HIS A 167 -13.92 -7.04 -1.07
CA HIS A 167 -13.10 -6.09 -1.83
C HIS A 167 -12.40 -5.07 -0.92
N PHE A 168 -13.09 -4.51 0.07
CA PHE A 168 -12.53 -3.53 1.00
C PHE A 168 -11.75 -4.14 2.17
N THR A 169 -11.91 -5.43 2.45
CA THR A 169 -11.14 -6.13 3.49
C THR A 169 -9.86 -6.78 2.97
N LYS A 170 -9.75 -7.02 1.66
CA LYS A 170 -8.58 -7.65 1.03
C LYS A 170 -7.27 -6.85 1.19
N PRO A 171 -7.22 -5.51 1.00
CA PRO A 171 -6.01 -4.74 1.19
C PRO A 171 -5.55 -4.77 2.66
N LYS A 172 -4.23 -4.83 2.90
CA LYS A 172 -3.68 -4.72 4.26
C LYS A 172 -3.95 -3.36 4.87
N LEU A 173 -3.89 -2.29 4.06
CA LEU A 173 -4.22 -0.92 4.46
C LEU A 173 -5.40 -0.40 3.65
N LEU A 174 -6.46 0.03 4.32
CA LEU A 174 -7.56 0.79 3.73
C LEU A 174 -7.47 2.25 4.19
N VAL A 175 -7.27 3.16 3.25
CA VAL A 175 -7.31 4.61 3.50
C VAL A 175 -8.71 5.12 3.21
N VAL A 176 -9.39 5.63 4.24
CA VAL A 176 -10.74 6.23 4.15
C VAL A 176 -10.61 7.72 4.36
N ASP A 177 -10.81 8.49 3.31
CA ASP A 177 -10.60 9.93 3.34
C ASP A 177 -11.92 10.69 3.52
N GLU A 178 -11.85 11.81 4.26
CA GLU A 178 -12.98 12.73 4.49
C GLU A 178 -14.18 12.11 5.22
N LEU A 179 -13.95 11.27 6.22
CA LEU A 179 -15.02 10.75 7.07
C LEU A 179 -15.70 11.91 7.84
N GLY A 180 -17.03 11.97 7.77
CA GLY A 180 -17.83 12.99 8.48
C GLY A 180 -17.98 14.31 7.75
N TYR A 181 -17.55 14.43 6.48
CA TYR A 181 -17.86 15.59 5.66
C TYR A 181 -19.37 15.75 5.43
N LEU A 182 -20.07 14.65 5.22
CA LEU A 182 -21.53 14.57 5.20
C LEU A 182 -21.98 13.53 6.25
N PRO A 183 -23.13 13.77 6.91
CA PRO A 183 -23.71 12.77 7.81
C PRO A 183 -24.11 11.52 7.02
N PHE A 184 -23.98 10.36 7.64
CA PHE A 184 -24.40 9.10 7.05
C PHE A 184 -25.87 8.86 7.29
N GLU A 185 -26.55 8.26 6.33
CA GLU A 185 -27.85 7.67 6.56
C GLU A 185 -27.73 6.46 7.51
N ALA A 186 -28.76 6.17 8.31
CA ALA A 186 -28.72 5.13 9.33
C ALA A 186 -28.26 3.76 8.79
N ASN A 187 -28.73 3.36 7.61
CA ASN A 187 -28.32 2.11 6.98
C ASN A 187 -26.82 2.13 6.60
N ALA A 188 -26.33 3.27 6.16
CA ALA A 188 -24.94 3.45 5.75
C ALA A 188 -23.98 3.34 6.94
N ALA A 189 -24.34 3.84 8.11
CA ALA A 189 -23.56 3.69 9.34
C ALA A 189 -23.38 2.21 9.74
N HIS A 190 -24.45 1.41 9.66
CA HIS A 190 -24.38 -0.03 9.90
C HIS A 190 -23.50 -0.78 8.90
N LEU A 191 -23.54 -0.41 7.61
CA LEU A 191 -22.68 -1.02 6.59
C LEU A 191 -21.21 -0.67 6.82
N PHE A 192 -20.91 0.58 7.21
CA PHE A 192 -19.57 0.98 7.59
C PHE A 192 -19.08 0.24 8.85
N PHE A 193 -19.92 0.10 9.86
CA PHE A 193 -19.63 -0.71 11.06
C PHE A 193 -19.30 -2.16 10.70
N GLN A 194 -20.05 -2.80 9.79
CA GLN A 194 -19.74 -4.15 9.32
C GLN A 194 -18.34 -4.23 8.70
N LEU A 195 -17.96 -3.24 7.87
CA LEU A 195 -16.64 -3.18 7.28
C LEU A 195 -15.55 -3.04 8.34
N VAL A 196 -15.68 -2.10 9.28
CA VAL A 196 -14.72 -1.88 10.37
C VAL A 196 -14.56 -3.15 11.20
N SER A 197 -15.67 -3.79 11.57
CA SER A 197 -15.67 -5.04 12.35
C SER A 197 -14.96 -6.20 11.64
N ARG A 198 -15.04 -6.28 10.31
CA ARG A 198 -14.33 -7.30 9.52
C ARG A 198 -12.85 -7.02 9.40
N ARG A 199 -12.45 -5.76 9.51
CA ARG A 199 -11.04 -5.35 9.45
C ARG A 199 -10.35 -5.40 10.80
N TYR A 200 -11.10 -5.34 11.88
CA TYR A 200 -10.58 -5.38 13.24
C TYR A 200 -9.61 -6.54 13.44
N GLU A 201 -8.39 -6.27 13.93
CA GLU A 201 -7.27 -7.20 14.11
C GLU A 201 -6.78 -7.96 12.84
N ARG A 202 -7.27 -7.60 11.65
CA ARG A 202 -6.93 -8.29 10.38
C ARG A 202 -6.28 -7.39 9.35
N GLY A 203 -6.61 -6.12 9.37
CA GLY A 203 -6.08 -5.15 8.44
C GLY A 203 -6.30 -3.72 8.93
N SER A 204 -5.31 -2.90 8.71
CA SER A 204 -5.26 -1.53 9.20
C SER A 204 -6.17 -0.59 8.42
N MET A 205 -6.67 0.43 9.13
CA MET A 205 -7.37 1.55 8.52
C MET A 205 -6.62 2.85 8.83
N LEU A 206 -6.49 3.72 7.83
CA LEU A 206 -6.10 5.10 8.01
C LEU A 206 -7.29 5.97 7.64
N VAL A 207 -7.83 6.68 8.61
CA VAL A 207 -9.04 7.48 8.42
C VAL A 207 -8.72 8.94 8.61
N THR A 208 -9.10 9.80 7.67
CA THR A 208 -9.05 11.25 7.85
C THR A 208 -10.45 11.78 8.17
N SER A 209 -10.52 12.74 9.09
CA SER A 209 -11.79 13.41 9.40
C SER A 209 -11.57 14.89 9.77
N ASN A 210 -12.51 15.71 9.40
CA ASN A 210 -12.61 17.10 9.86
C ASN A 210 -13.42 17.24 11.16
N ARG A 211 -13.97 16.14 11.66
CA ARG A 211 -14.71 16.07 12.92
C ARG A 211 -13.85 15.46 14.01
N SER A 212 -14.01 15.96 15.21
CA SER A 212 -13.45 15.30 16.40
C SER A 212 -14.19 13.98 16.67
N VAL A 213 -13.55 13.08 17.39
CA VAL A 213 -14.17 11.80 17.79
C VAL A 213 -15.49 12.00 18.55
N ALA A 214 -15.59 13.06 19.37
CA ALA A 214 -16.80 13.39 20.11
C ALA A 214 -17.99 13.75 19.20
N GLU A 215 -17.74 14.21 17.98
CA GLU A 215 -18.78 14.58 17.01
C GLU A 215 -19.25 13.40 16.14
N TRP A 216 -18.61 12.24 16.25
CA TRP A 216 -18.91 11.09 15.39
C TRP A 216 -20.31 10.52 15.61
N GLY A 217 -20.90 10.72 16.80
CA GLY A 217 -22.33 10.42 17.03
C GLY A 217 -23.25 11.12 16.03
N GLY A 218 -22.98 12.40 15.72
CA GLY A 218 -23.70 13.16 14.71
C GLY A 218 -23.37 12.74 13.27
N VAL A 219 -22.15 12.27 13.01
CA VAL A 219 -21.73 11.77 11.68
C VAL A 219 -22.48 10.48 11.32
N PHE A 220 -22.57 9.55 12.27
CA PHE A 220 -23.22 8.24 12.06
C PHE A 220 -24.72 8.25 12.37
N GLY A 221 -25.25 9.35 12.93
CA GLY A 221 -26.66 9.47 13.30
C GLY A 221 -27.07 8.61 14.52
N ASP A 222 -26.11 7.88 15.12
CA ASP A 222 -26.29 7.00 16.26
C ASP A 222 -24.99 6.97 17.09
N ALA A 223 -25.09 7.40 18.35
CA ALA A 223 -23.95 7.46 19.26
C ALA A 223 -23.43 6.05 19.65
N VAL A 224 -24.31 5.05 19.69
CA VAL A 224 -23.93 3.67 20.01
C VAL A 224 -23.12 3.07 18.88
N VAL A 225 -23.57 3.26 17.64
CA VAL A 225 -22.85 2.81 16.44
C VAL A 225 -21.50 3.54 16.34
N ALA A 226 -21.45 4.85 16.58
CA ALA A 226 -20.22 5.63 16.59
C ALA A 226 -19.21 5.09 17.63
N THR A 227 -19.67 4.83 18.85
CA THR A 227 -18.84 4.26 19.92
C THR A 227 -18.30 2.88 19.53
N ALA A 228 -19.14 2.03 18.95
CA ALA A 228 -18.75 0.69 18.52
C ALA A 228 -17.75 0.71 17.35
N ILE A 229 -17.80 1.71 16.45
CA ILE A 229 -16.83 1.93 15.39
C ILE A 229 -15.48 2.37 15.99
N LEU A 230 -15.51 3.32 16.93
CA LEU A 230 -14.32 3.85 17.59
C LEU A 230 -13.58 2.79 18.40
N ASP A 231 -14.30 1.97 19.15
CA ASP A 231 -13.76 0.84 19.93
C ASP A 231 -12.95 -0.15 19.06
N ARG A 232 -13.27 -0.23 17.77
CA ARG A 232 -12.55 -1.09 16.81
C ARG A 232 -11.45 -0.37 16.03
N LEU A 233 -11.44 0.95 16.04
CA LEU A 233 -10.43 1.74 15.34
C LEU A 233 -9.29 2.19 16.26
N LEU A 234 -9.50 2.21 17.56
CA LEU A 234 -8.57 2.65 18.61
C LEU A 234 -8.11 1.48 19.46
#